data_d05a1717b4b66c8cbb19fb981912199d
#
_entry.id   d05a1717b4b66c8cbb19fb981912199d
#
_cell.length_a   1.000
_cell.length_b   1.000
_cell.length_c   1.000
_cell.angle_alpha   90.00
_cell.angle_beta   90.00
_cell.angle_gamma   90.00
#
_symmetry.space_group_name_H-M   'P 1'
#
loop_
_entity.id
_entity.type
_entity.pdbx_description
1 polymer ?
#
loop_
_entity_poly.entity_id
_entity_poly.type
_entity_poly.pdbx_seq_one_letter_code
_entity_poly.pdbx_strand_id
1 'polypeptide(L)'
;MPQLAQLNIARLLAPLDDPRLEGFVNNLDRVNGLGDASPGFVWRLQTDDGDATALRPFPDPDIIANLTVWESVESLRAFAYKGEHLEVFKQRRQWFEERVEPMVVLWWVADGHIPSVEEAKERLDFLRRHGPSPWAFPFSALQPPLLIERATVSDTAAAQLIEELNADIMATHAEGNHFWRLTEDDVAPGTGAFFVVRLDGAPIGCGAVRKLNADEAELKRMFVRPEARKRKIGAAIVDALETEARALGVKRLLLETALYLESAVRMYERAGFTPIDNYGEYVGSADSYCMGKTLT
;
A
#
# COMPACT_ATOMS: atom_id res chain seq x y z
N MET A 1 15.32 -6.15 -10.31
CA MET A 1 14.11 -5.57 -10.98
C MET A 1 12.94 -5.71 -10.04
N PRO A 2 11.92 -4.82 -10.07
CA PRO A 2 10.72 -5.03 -9.26
C PRO A 2 10.10 -6.41 -9.50
N GLN A 3 9.59 -7.01 -8.43
CA GLN A 3 8.90 -8.30 -8.43
C GLN A 3 7.41 -8.10 -8.19
N LEU A 4 6.58 -9.06 -8.56
CA LEU A 4 5.13 -8.98 -8.42
C LEU A 4 4.67 -9.78 -7.21
N ALA A 5 4.10 -9.13 -6.23
CA ALA A 5 3.40 -9.77 -5.12
C ALA A 5 1.92 -9.96 -5.45
N GLN A 6 1.34 -11.04 -4.94
CA GLN A 6 -0.07 -11.38 -5.07
C GLN A 6 -0.61 -11.89 -3.75
N LEU A 7 -1.69 -11.27 -3.26
CA LEU A 7 -2.57 -11.89 -2.26
C LEU A 7 -3.84 -12.38 -2.95
N ASN A 8 -4.19 -13.64 -2.70
CA ASN A 8 -5.49 -14.21 -2.99
C ASN A 8 -6.12 -14.68 -1.68
N ILE A 9 -7.33 -14.25 -1.39
CA ILE A 9 -8.11 -14.75 -0.25
C ILE A 9 -9.36 -15.48 -0.74
N ALA A 10 -9.83 -16.43 0.03
CA ALA A 10 -11.07 -17.15 -0.25
C ALA A 10 -11.76 -17.52 1.06
N ARG A 11 -13.11 -17.44 1.09
CA ARG A 11 -13.89 -17.92 2.21
C ARG A 11 -14.32 -19.36 1.96
N LEU A 12 -13.97 -20.24 2.88
CA LEU A 12 -14.34 -21.66 2.85
C LEU A 12 -15.86 -21.84 3.04
N LEU A 13 -16.43 -22.83 2.38
CA LEU A 13 -17.84 -23.24 2.56
C LEU A 13 -18.04 -24.09 3.82
N ALA A 14 -16.96 -24.61 4.40
CA ALA A 14 -16.96 -25.46 5.60
C ALA A 14 -15.56 -25.45 6.24
N PRO A 15 -15.38 -25.94 7.48
CA PRO A 15 -14.07 -26.19 8.05
C PRO A 15 -13.23 -27.15 7.20
N LEU A 16 -11.90 -27.05 7.27
CA LEU A 16 -10.97 -27.83 6.44
C LEU A 16 -11.07 -29.36 6.64
N ASP A 17 -11.52 -29.81 7.80
CA ASP A 17 -11.75 -31.22 8.15
C ASP A 17 -13.14 -31.76 7.69
N ASP A 18 -13.98 -30.89 7.13
CA ASP A 18 -15.26 -31.31 6.57
C ASP A 18 -15.04 -32.11 5.26
N PRO A 19 -15.73 -33.25 5.05
CA PRO A 19 -15.61 -34.05 3.82
C PRO A 19 -15.85 -33.28 2.53
N ARG A 20 -16.61 -32.18 2.56
CA ARG A 20 -16.82 -31.30 1.39
C ARG A 20 -15.55 -30.61 0.93
N LEU A 21 -14.57 -30.42 1.81
CA LEU A 21 -13.29 -29.77 1.52
C LEU A 21 -12.17 -30.78 1.19
N GLU A 22 -12.41 -32.10 1.30
CA GLU A 22 -11.40 -33.13 1.05
C GLU A 22 -10.70 -32.95 -0.32
N GLY A 23 -11.46 -32.64 -1.35
CA GLY A 23 -10.90 -32.37 -2.68
C GLY A 23 -9.97 -31.16 -2.73
N PHE A 24 -10.22 -30.13 -1.93
CA PHE A 24 -9.34 -28.97 -1.79
C PHE A 24 -8.06 -29.35 -1.01
N VAL A 25 -8.23 -29.94 0.16
CA VAL A 25 -7.12 -30.31 1.05
C VAL A 25 -6.15 -31.27 0.36
N ASN A 26 -6.66 -32.31 -0.31
CA ASN A 26 -5.84 -33.27 -1.06
C ASN A 26 -5.06 -32.67 -2.24
N ASN A 27 -5.41 -31.46 -2.70
CA ASN A 27 -4.69 -30.77 -3.76
C ASN A 27 -3.67 -29.75 -3.26
N LEU A 28 -3.64 -29.40 -1.95
CA LEU A 28 -2.78 -28.33 -1.42
C LEU A 28 -1.29 -28.58 -1.73
N ASP A 29 -0.74 -29.71 -1.30
CA ASP A 29 0.68 -30.01 -1.50
C ASP A 29 1.06 -30.05 -2.96
N ARG A 30 0.20 -30.68 -3.78
CA ARG A 30 0.44 -30.77 -5.22
C ARG A 30 0.44 -29.39 -5.89
N VAL A 31 -0.55 -28.55 -5.60
CA VAL A 31 -0.65 -27.20 -6.19
C VAL A 31 0.46 -26.29 -5.68
N ASN A 32 0.81 -26.35 -4.42
CA ASN A 32 1.94 -25.61 -3.85
C ASN A 32 3.26 -26.04 -4.52
N GLY A 33 3.51 -27.35 -4.65
CA GLY A 33 4.69 -27.86 -5.35
C GLY A 33 4.78 -27.48 -6.80
N LEU A 34 3.63 -27.40 -7.53
CA LEU A 34 3.59 -26.86 -8.88
C LEU A 34 3.96 -25.37 -8.93
N GLY A 35 3.52 -24.60 -7.93
CA GLY A 35 3.91 -23.19 -7.78
C GLY A 35 5.41 -23.06 -7.57
N ASP A 36 5.94 -23.78 -6.58
CA ASP A 36 7.37 -23.76 -6.21
C ASP A 36 8.29 -24.16 -7.39
N ALA A 37 7.83 -25.04 -8.26
CA ALA A 37 8.55 -25.49 -9.46
C ALA A 37 8.33 -24.61 -10.69
N SER A 38 7.47 -23.61 -10.63
CA SER A 38 7.11 -22.78 -11.78
C SER A 38 8.21 -21.76 -12.10
N PRO A 39 8.56 -21.55 -13.39
CA PRO A 39 9.50 -20.54 -13.79
C PRO A 39 9.10 -19.13 -13.32
N GLY A 40 10.02 -18.42 -12.67
CA GLY A 40 9.78 -17.08 -12.13
C GLY A 40 9.01 -17.06 -10.83
N PHE A 41 8.79 -18.20 -10.18
CA PHE A 41 8.35 -18.24 -8.78
C PHE A 41 9.49 -17.77 -7.86
N VAL A 42 9.19 -16.92 -6.88
CA VAL A 42 10.17 -16.37 -5.94
C VAL A 42 9.92 -16.85 -4.52
N TRP A 43 8.69 -16.70 -4.04
CA TRP A 43 8.36 -17.01 -2.64
C TRP A 43 6.85 -17.20 -2.46
N ARG A 44 6.47 -17.98 -1.43
CA ARG A 44 5.10 -18.05 -0.92
C ARG A 44 5.05 -18.09 0.60
N LEU A 45 3.97 -17.58 1.16
CA LEU A 45 3.64 -17.70 2.58
C LEU A 45 3.36 -19.17 2.92
N GLN A 46 4.03 -19.66 3.95
CA GLN A 46 3.82 -21.00 4.50
C GLN A 46 4.18 -21.05 5.96
N THR A 47 3.61 -22.01 6.68
CA THR A 47 4.03 -22.45 8.02
C THR A 47 5.01 -23.61 7.91
N ASP A 48 5.43 -24.15 9.03
CA ASP A 48 6.29 -25.36 9.09
C ASP A 48 5.60 -26.59 8.48
N ASP A 49 4.26 -26.58 8.39
CA ASP A 49 3.47 -27.63 7.74
C ASP A 49 3.49 -27.56 6.20
N GLY A 50 4.15 -26.54 5.62
CA GLY A 50 4.34 -26.41 4.18
C GLY A 50 3.23 -25.64 3.44
N ASP A 51 2.19 -25.15 4.14
CA ASP A 51 1.14 -24.32 3.59
C ASP A 51 0.73 -23.18 4.55
N ALA A 52 -0.19 -22.30 4.14
CA ALA A 52 -0.65 -21.17 4.94
C ALA A 52 -2.05 -21.38 5.54
N THR A 53 -2.63 -22.57 5.44
CA THR A 53 -4.03 -22.82 5.84
C THR A 53 -4.27 -22.74 7.36
N ALA A 54 -3.23 -22.88 8.17
CA ALA A 54 -3.29 -22.67 9.63
C ALA A 54 -3.32 -21.20 10.03
N LEU A 55 -2.89 -20.29 9.15
CA LEU A 55 -2.90 -18.85 9.42
C LEU A 55 -4.32 -18.28 9.35
N ARG A 56 -4.61 -17.36 10.27
CA ARG A 56 -5.92 -16.67 10.34
C ARG A 56 -5.70 -15.16 10.31
N PRO A 57 -5.29 -14.61 9.14
CA PRO A 57 -4.95 -13.20 9.04
C PRO A 57 -6.17 -12.26 9.06
N PHE A 58 -7.37 -12.80 8.90
CA PHE A 58 -8.63 -12.04 8.89
C PHE A 58 -9.48 -12.36 10.12
N PRO A 59 -10.36 -11.42 10.57
CA PRO A 59 -11.28 -11.67 11.67
C PRO A 59 -12.24 -12.85 11.43
N ASP A 60 -12.63 -13.09 10.18
CA ASP A 60 -13.42 -14.25 9.78
C ASP A 60 -12.48 -15.47 9.68
N PRO A 61 -12.62 -16.50 10.55
CA PRO A 61 -11.73 -17.65 10.59
C PRO A 61 -11.87 -18.58 9.36
N ASP A 62 -12.94 -18.45 8.60
CA ASP A 62 -13.16 -19.21 7.38
C ASP A 62 -12.41 -18.62 6.16
N ILE A 63 -11.80 -17.44 6.31
CA ILE A 63 -11.00 -16.85 5.25
C ILE A 63 -9.58 -17.40 5.30
N ILE A 64 -9.19 -18.08 4.21
CA ILE A 64 -7.81 -18.48 3.95
C ILE A 64 -7.12 -17.48 3.04
N ALA A 65 -5.79 -17.39 3.17
CA ALA A 65 -4.95 -16.49 2.41
C ALA A 65 -3.84 -17.26 1.69
N ASN A 66 -3.59 -16.89 0.44
CA ASN A 66 -2.43 -17.32 -0.33
C ASN A 66 -1.67 -16.06 -0.77
N LEU A 67 -0.43 -15.92 -0.30
CA LEU A 67 0.45 -14.79 -0.59
C LEU A 67 1.71 -15.32 -1.28
N THR A 68 1.98 -14.78 -2.47
CA THR A 68 3.09 -15.23 -3.32
C THR A 68 3.85 -14.05 -3.92
N VAL A 69 5.11 -14.27 -4.28
CA VAL A 69 5.96 -13.32 -5.03
C VAL A 69 6.47 -14.01 -6.29
N TRP A 70 6.47 -13.28 -7.39
CA TRP A 70 6.82 -13.73 -8.73
C TRP A 70 7.76 -12.74 -9.41
N GLU A 71 8.63 -13.20 -10.29
CA GLU A 71 9.51 -12.32 -11.08
C GLU A 71 8.71 -11.39 -12.01
N SER A 72 7.54 -11.82 -12.51
CA SER A 72 6.75 -11.07 -13.48
C SER A 72 5.26 -11.43 -13.47
N VAL A 73 4.45 -10.59 -14.11
CA VAL A 73 3.04 -10.88 -14.40
C VAL A 73 2.88 -12.12 -15.27
N GLU A 74 3.79 -12.31 -16.23
CA GLU A 74 3.79 -13.42 -17.18
C GLU A 74 3.99 -14.76 -16.47
N SER A 75 4.95 -14.81 -15.52
CA SER A 75 5.22 -16.00 -14.70
C SER A 75 4.01 -16.38 -13.86
N LEU A 76 3.42 -15.41 -13.14
CA LEU A 76 2.22 -15.66 -12.36
C LEU A 76 1.04 -16.09 -13.25
N ARG A 77 0.84 -15.48 -14.42
CA ARG A 77 -0.22 -15.87 -15.37
C ARG A 77 -0.02 -17.27 -15.91
N ALA A 78 1.23 -17.64 -16.24
CA ALA A 78 1.56 -18.96 -16.72
C ALA A 78 1.20 -20.05 -15.71
N PHE A 79 1.45 -19.80 -14.42
CA PHE A 79 1.04 -20.68 -13.33
C PHE A 79 -0.48 -20.67 -13.13
N ALA A 80 -1.09 -19.48 -12.94
CA ALA A 80 -2.49 -19.37 -12.50
C ALA A 80 -3.51 -19.83 -13.54
N TYR A 81 -3.23 -19.65 -14.84
CA TYR A 81 -4.20 -19.85 -15.92
C TYR A 81 -3.79 -20.93 -16.92
N LYS A 82 -2.80 -21.78 -16.62
CA LYS A 82 -2.39 -22.90 -17.47
C LYS A 82 -2.19 -24.17 -16.64
N GLY A 83 -2.20 -25.29 -17.34
CA GLY A 83 -1.87 -26.60 -16.75
C GLY A 83 -2.80 -27.06 -15.62
N GLU A 84 -2.22 -27.79 -14.68
CA GLU A 84 -2.96 -28.45 -13.61
C GLU A 84 -3.58 -27.49 -12.59
N HIS A 85 -2.94 -26.35 -12.31
CA HIS A 85 -3.52 -25.32 -11.42
C HIS A 85 -4.90 -24.86 -11.94
N LEU A 86 -5.01 -24.61 -13.26
CA LEU A 86 -6.29 -24.19 -13.86
C LEU A 86 -7.39 -25.24 -13.66
N GLU A 87 -7.06 -26.53 -13.73
CA GLU A 87 -8.04 -27.60 -13.54
C GLU A 87 -8.58 -27.63 -12.10
N VAL A 88 -7.73 -27.42 -11.12
CA VAL A 88 -8.14 -27.28 -9.71
C VAL A 88 -8.93 -25.98 -9.51
N PHE A 89 -8.47 -24.88 -10.09
CA PHE A 89 -9.15 -23.59 -10.00
C PHE A 89 -10.58 -23.58 -10.57
N LYS A 90 -10.85 -24.37 -11.61
CA LYS A 90 -12.21 -24.53 -12.17
C LYS A 90 -13.20 -25.11 -11.16
N GLN A 91 -12.71 -25.91 -10.20
CA GLN A 91 -13.51 -26.57 -9.17
C GLN A 91 -13.76 -25.67 -7.95
N ARG A 92 -13.17 -24.50 -7.87
CA ARG A 92 -13.19 -23.61 -6.69
C ARG A 92 -14.57 -23.32 -6.09
N ARG A 93 -15.65 -23.34 -6.92
CA ARG A 93 -17.02 -23.12 -6.45
C ARG A 93 -17.55 -24.25 -5.55
N GLN A 94 -16.87 -25.40 -5.52
CA GLN A 94 -17.22 -26.50 -4.62
C GLN A 94 -16.70 -26.27 -3.21
N TRP A 95 -15.69 -25.40 -3.05
CA TRP A 95 -14.97 -25.20 -1.80
C TRP A 95 -15.11 -23.78 -1.23
N PHE A 96 -15.34 -22.78 -2.09
CA PHE A 96 -15.31 -21.38 -1.72
C PHE A 96 -16.58 -20.63 -2.07
N GLU A 97 -16.94 -19.66 -1.23
CA GLU A 97 -18.02 -18.72 -1.49
C GLU A 97 -17.69 -17.83 -2.69
N GLU A 98 -18.72 -17.51 -3.48
CA GLU A 98 -18.62 -16.49 -4.52
C GLU A 98 -18.86 -15.11 -3.89
N ARG A 99 -17.93 -14.19 -4.04
CA ARG A 99 -18.01 -12.82 -3.51
C ARG A 99 -17.87 -11.77 -4.61
N VAL A 100 -18.58 -10.65 -4.41
CA VAL A 100 -18.58 -9.52 -5.35
C VAL A 100 -17.38 -8.61 -5.14
N GLU A 101 -16.91 -8.47 -3.91
CA GLU A 101 -15.74 -7.66 -3.57
C GLU A 101 -14.42 -8.27 -4.07
N PRO A 102 -13.38 -7.46 -4.32
CA PRO A 102 -12.07 -7.98 -4.70
C PRO A 102 -11.52 -8.97 -3.67
N MET A 103 -11.13 -10.15 -4.14
CA MET A 103 -10.52 -11.23 -3.35
C MET A 103 -9.06 -11.47 -3.77
N VAL A 104 -8.60 -10.77 -4.79
CA VAL A 104 -7.23 -10.84 -5.30
C VAL A 104 -6.70 -9.43 -5.47
N VAL A 105 -5.49 -9.19 -4.98
CA VAL A 105 -4.74 -7.97 -5.21
C VAL A 105 -3.33 -8.31 -5.66
N LEU A 106 -2.84 -7.52 -6.59
CA LEU A 106 -1.48 -7.52 -7.10
C LEU A 106 -0.83 -6.16 -6.78
N TRP A 107 0.47 -6.19 -6.48
CA TRP A 107 1.27 -4.97 -6.34
C TRP A 107 2.74 -5.29 -6.63
N TRP A 108 3.50 -4.25 -6.93
CA TRP A 108 4.93 -4.38 -7.18
C TRP A 108 5.72 -4.20 -5.90
N VAL A 109 6.75 -5.00 -5.71
CA VAL A 109 7.70 -4.95 -4.59
C VAL A 109 9.13 -4.81 -5.12
N ALA A 110 10.01 -4.27 -4.29
CA ALA A 110 11.44 -4.22 -4.60
C ALA A 110 12.01 -5.64 -4.72
N ASP A 111 13.08 -5.79 -5.49
CA ASP A 111 13.80 -7.05 -5.61
C ASP A 111 14.23 -7.57 -4.22
N GLY A 112 13.88 -8.81 -3.91
CA GLY A 112 14.17 -9.45 -2.63
C GLY A 112 13.28 -9.02 -1.45
N HIS A 113 12.29 -8.14 -1.65
CA HIS A 113 11.32 -7.82 -0.59
C HIS A 113 10.30 -8.95 -0.44
N ILE A 114 10.19 -9.47 0.78
CA ILE A 114 9.16 -10.45 1.15
C ILE A 114 8.03 -9.70 1.87
N PRO A 115 6.84 -9.61 1.28
CA PRO A 115 5.74 -8.88 1.89
C PRO A 115 5.19 -9.58 3.12
N SER A 116 4.82 -8.80 4.13
CA SER A 116 4.10 -9.30 5.29
C SER A 116 2.62 -9.53 4.98
N VAL A 117 1.94 -10.26 5.85
CA VAL A 117 0.49 -10.45 5.78
C VAL A 117 -0.24 -9.12 5.96
N GLU A 118 0.26 -8.28 6.86
CA GLU A 118 -0.28 -6.94 7.12
C GLU A 118 -0.18 -6.06 5.87
N GLU A 119 1.00 -6.01 5.22
CA GLU A 119 1.18 -5.30 3.96
C GLU A 119 0.17 -5.79 2.90
N ALA A 120 0.02 -7.10 2.76
CA ALA A 120 -0.90 -7.69 1.80
C ALA A 120 -2.36 -7.31 2.07
N LYS A 121 -2.78 -7.25 3.36
CA LYS A 121 -4.11 -6.78 3.77
C LYS A 121 -4.31 -5.30 3.44
N GLU A 122 -3.33 -4.46 3.73
CA GLU A 122 -3.38 -3.02 3.41
C GLU A 122 -3.55 -2.81 1.89
N ARG A 123 -2.84 -3.59 1.05
CA ARG A 123 -3.02 -3.54 -0.41
C ARG A 123 -4.41 -3.94 -0.86
N LEU A 124 -4.97 -5.00 -0.28
CA LEU A 124 -6.33 -5.45 -0.59
C LEU A 124 -7.36 -4.40 -0.16
N ASP A 125 -7.23 -3.85 1.03
CA ASP A 125 -8.12 -2.81 1.55
C ASP A 125 -8.01 -1.51 0.75
N PHE A 126 -6.80 -1.14 0.31
CA PHE A 126 -6.61 -0.02 -0.60
C PHE A 126 -7.33 -0.23 -1.93
N LEU A 127 -7.18 -1.42 -2.53
CA LEU A 127 -7.89 -1.77 -3.77
C LEU A 127 -9.41 -1.69 -3.60
N ARG A 128 -9.94 -2.18 -2.49
CA ARG A 128 -11.38 -2.13 -2.17
C ARG A 128 -11.89 -0.71 -2.00
N ARG A 129 -11.16 0.13 -1.26
CA ARG A 129 -11.55 1.54 -1.00
C ARG A 129 -11.40 2.44 -2.22
N HIS A 130 -10.35 2.27 -2.99
CA HIS A 130 -9.96 3.21 -4.04
C HIS A 130 -10.13 2.67 -5.46
N GLY A 131 -10.30 1.34 -5.63
CA GLY A 131 -10.23 0.66 -6.93
C GLY A 131 -8.81 0.61 -7.50
N PRO A 132 -8.61 0.09 -8.74
CA PRO A 132 -7.30 -0.13 -9.33
C PRO A 132 -6.42 1.12 -9.39
N SER A 133 -5.13 0.94 -9.05
CA SER A 133 -4.08 1.96 -9.08
C SER A 133 -2.72 1.26 -9.23
N PRO A 134 -1.62 1.98 -9.50
CA PRO A 134 -0.27 1.37 -9.49
C PRO A 134 0.15 0.82 -8.11
N TRP A 135 -0.50 1.23 -7.02
CA TRP A 135 -0.25 0.76 -5.66
C TRP A 135 -0.91 -0.60 -5.34
N ALA A 136 -2.08 -0.84 -5.92
CA ALA A 136 -2.85 -2.07 -5.73
C ALA A 136 -3.79 -2.27 -6.93
N PHE A 137 -3.75 -3.43 -7.59
CA PHE A 137 -4.52 -3.68 -8.80
C PHE A 137 -4.93 -5.15 -8.95
N PRO A 138 -6.01 -5.45 -9.67
CA PRO A 138 -6.38 -6.81 -10.04
C PRO A 138 -5.74 -7.21 -11.38
N PHE A 139 -5.78 -8.49 -11.72
CA PHE A 139 -5.34 -8.99 -13.04
C PHE A 139 -6.03 -8.32 -14.24
N SER A 140 -7.25 -7.85 -14.06
CA SER A 140 -8.04 -7.19 -15.13
C SER A 140 -7.58 -5.76 -15.42
N ALA A 141 -6.74 -5.15 -14.55
CA ALA A 141 -6.29 -3.77 -14.67
C ALA A 141 -4.82 -3.63 -14.27
N LEU A 142 -3.95 -4.37 -14.98
CA LEU A 142 -2.50 -4.34 -14.73
C LEU A 142 -1.95 -2.93 -14.76
N GLN A 143 -1.00 -2.67 -13.87
CA GLN A 143 -0.37 -1.38 -13.68
C GLN A 143 1.17 -1.50 -13.78
N PRO A 144 1.84 -0.41 -14.18
CA PRO A 144 3.31 -0.36 -14.16
C PRO A 144 3.84 -0.38 -12.72
N PRO A 145 5.11 -0.76 -12.53
CA PRO A 145 5.75 -0.76 -11.22
C PRO A 145 5.69 0.60 -10.54
N LEU A 146 5.07 0.65 -9.35
CA LEU A 146 5.13 1.76 -8.41
C LEU A 146 5.82 1.27 -7.16
N LEU A 147 6.92 1.91 -6.80
CA LEU A 147 7.63 1.68 -5.55
C LEU A 147 7.61 2.94 -4.70
N ILE A 148 7.37 2.80 -3.40
CA ILE A 148 7.51 3.85 -2.39
C ILE A 148 8.69 3.45 -1.53
N GLU A 149 9.77 4.22 -1.63
CA GLU A 149 11.06 3.89 -1.04
C GLU A 149 11.47 4.92 -0.01
N ARG A 150 12.01 4.48 1.12
CA ARG A 150 12.58 5.38 2.13
C ARG A 150 13.82 6.07 1.55
N ALA A 151 13.91 7.36 1.77
CA ALA A 151 15.01 8.21 1.31
C ALA A 151 15.37 9.23 2.42
N THR A 152 16.50 9.91 2.26
CA THR A 152 16.84 11.09 3.04
C THR A 152 16.38 12.35 2.30
N VAL A 153 16.22 13.47 3.01
CA VAL A 153 15.83 14.73 2.34
C VAL A 153 16.94 15.27 1.43
N SER A 154 18.19 14.86 1.67
CA SER A 154 19.38 15.22 0.87
C SER A 154 19.60 14.32 -0.35
N ASP A 155 18.89 13.22 -0.48
CA ASP A 155 18.97 12.38 -1.68
C ASP A 155 18.60 13.18 -2.93
N THR A 156 19.34 13.00 -4.02
CA THR A 156 19.15 13.79 -5.25
C THR A 156 17.70 13.80 -5.73
N ALA A 157 17.01 12.66 -5.74
CA ALA A 157 15.62 12.58 -6.17
C ALA A 157 14.68 13.28 -5.18
N ALA A 158 14.94 13.15 -3.86
CA ALA A 158 14.17 13.83 -2.81
C ALA A 158 14.32 15.35 -2.93
N ALA A 159 15.57 15.85 -3.01
CA ALA A 159 15.86 17.27 -3.14
C ALA A 159 15.17 17.88 -4.37
N GLN A 160 15.25 17.21 -5.53
CA GLN A 160 14.58 17.65 -6.74
C GLN A 160 13.05 17.73 -6.58
N LEU A 161 12.41 16.70 -6.00
CA LEU A 161 10.96 16.69 -5.77
C LEU A 161 10.52 17.76 -4.77
N ILE A 162 11.35 18.06 -3.75
CA ILE A 162 11.11 19.14 -2.80
C ILE A 162 11.20 20.52 -3.51
N GLU A 163 12.19 20.71 -4.38
CA GLU A 163 12.29 21.93 -5.20
C GLU A 163 11.07 22.12 -6.10
N GLU A 164 10.66 21.06 -6.80
CA GLU A 164 9.45 21.09 -7.66
C GLU A 164 8.17 21.39 -6.86
N LEU A 165 8.01 20.79 -5.68
CA LEU A 165 6.93 21.11 -4.73
C LEU A 165 6.94 22.58 -4.34
N ASN A 166 8.10 23.11 -3.93
CA ASN A 166 8.23 24.50 -3.53
C ASN A 166 7.87 25.45 -4.70
N ALA A 167 8.31 25.13 -5.90
CA ALA A 167 7.95 25.89 -7.12
C ALA A 167 6.43 25.85 -7.40
N ASP A 168 5.81 24.68 -7.23
CA ASP A 168 4.34 24.51 -7.43
C ASP A 168 3.55 25.34 -6.40
N ILE A 169 3.98 25.37 -5.13
CA ILE A 169 3.40 26.22 -4.07
C ILE A 169 3.56 27.71 -4.39
N MET A 170 4.77 28.13 -4.76
CA MET A 170 5.04 29.54 -5.09
C MET A 170 4.28 30.03 -6.32
N ALA A 171 4.05 29.17 -7.29
CA ALA A 171 3.26 29.49 -8.50
C ALA A 171 1.77 29.66 -8.19
N THR A 172 1.26 28.97 -7.16
CA THR A 172 -0.15 29.02 -6.77
C THR A 172 -0.43 30.05 -5.67
N HIS A 173 0.56 30.37 -4.83
CA HIS A 173 0.41 31.27 -3.69
C HIS A 173 1.76 31.95 -3.37
N ALA A 174 2.08 33.00 -4.09
CA ALA A 174 3.35 33.74 -3.94
C ALA A 174 3.43 34.55 -2.62
N GLU A 175 2.28 34.93 -2.06
CA GLU A 175 2.17 35.69 -0.80
C GLU A 175 1.60 34.78 0.28
N GLY A 176 2.27 34.67 1.43
CA GLY A 176 1.82 33.88 2.57
C GLY A 176 2.96 33.27 3.41
N ASN A 177 2.59 32.66 4.51
CA ASN A 177 3.53 31.93 5.34
C ASN A 177 3.81 30.55 4.75
N HIS A 178 5.10 30.26 4.53
CA HIS A 178 5.53 28.98 3.98
C HIS A 178 6.23 28.15 5.07
N PHE A 179 5.57 27.10 5.52
CA PHE A 179 6.06 26.22 6.60
C PHE A 179 6.84 25.04 6.02
N TRP A 180 8.01 25.31 5.43
CA TRP A 180 8.80 24.33 4.67
C TRP A 180 9.80 23.54 5.50
N ARG A 181 9.84 23.78 6.80
CA ARG A 181 10.84 23.16 7.65
C ARG A 181 10.62 21.63 7.70
N LEU A 182 11.60 20.90 7.21
CA LEU A 182 11.79 19.46 7.38
C LEU A 182 13.29 19.20 7.34
N THR A 183 13.82 18.58 8.37
CA THR A 183 15.26 18.28 8.54
C THR A 183 15.50 16.78 8.42
N GLU A 184 16.76 16.34 8.27
CA GLU A 184 17.13 14.94 8.33
C GLU A 184 16.74 14.29 9.66
N ASP A 185 16.88 15.03 10.78
CA ASP A 185 16.51 14.52 12.10
C ASP A 185 14.99 14.28 12.24
N ASP A 186 14.16 15.07 11.55
CA ASP A 186 12.70 14.92 11.56
C ASP A 186 12.27 13.59 10.91
N VAL A 187 13.07 13.04 9.99
CA VAL A 187 12.76 11.84 9.20
C VAL A 187 13.72 10.67 9.45
N ALA A 188 14.54 10.79 10.49
CA ALA A 188 15.43 9.71 10.91
C ALA A 188 14.64 8.51 11.48
N PRO A 189 15.22 7.29 11.49
CA PRO A 189 14.59 6.13 12.09
C PRO A 189 14.15 6.38 13.55
N GLY A 190 12.87 6.15 13.85
CA GLY A 190 12.27 6.39 15.18
C GLY A 190 11.68 7.78 15.38
N THR A 191 12.01 8.77 14.52
CA THR A 191 11.42 10.12 14.53
C THR A 191 10.49 10.38 13.37
N GLY A 192 10.70 9.68 12.23
CA GLY A 192 9.88 9.84 11.05
C GLY A 192 10.38 9.05 9.84
N ALA A 193 9.89 9.44 8.68
CA ALA A 193 10.34 8.93 7.39
C ALA A 193 10.11 9.95 6.28
N PHE A 194 10.98 9.93 5.28
CA PHE A 194 10.76 10.55 3.98
C PHE A 194 10.69 9.46 2.92
N PHE A 195 9.69 9.53 2.05
CA PHE A 195 9.53 8.58 0.95
C PHE A 195 9.65 9.28 -0.40
N VAL A 196 10.36 8.64 -1.31
CA VAL A 196 10.36 8.92 -2.75
C VAL A 196 9.50 7.88 -3.44
N VAL A 197 8.62 8.32 -4.32
CA VAL A 197 7.75 7.46 -5.12
C VAL A 197 8.29 7.37 -6.53
N ARG A 198 8.50 6.13 -7.00
CA ARG A 198 8.96 5.86 -8.37
C ARG A 198 7.91 5.08 -9.14
N LEU A 199 7.68 5.52 -10.37
CA LEU A 199 6.84 4.83 -11.34
C LEU A 199 7.72 4.45 -12.54
N ASP A 200 7.81 3.15 -12.85
CA ASP A 200 8.76 2.63 -13.85
C ASP A 200 10.21 3.14 -13.60
N GLY A 201 10.61 3.21 -12.34
CA GLY A 201 11.93 3.70 -11.92
C GLY A 201 12.08 5.22 -11.88
N ALA A 202 11.22 5.99 -12.55
CA ALA A 202 11.28 7.46 -12.53
C ALA A 202 10.71 8.03 -11.22
N PRO A 203 11.38 8.95 -10.52
CA PRO A 203 10.83 9.63 -9.36
C PRO A 203 9.68 10.54 -9.79
N ILE A 204 8.49 10.38 -9.17
CA ILE A 204 7.28 11.11 -9.56
C ILE A 204 6.55 11.76 -8.39
N GLY A 205 6.99 11.56 -7.18
CA GLY A 205 6.36 12.13 -6.00
C GLY A 205 7.13 11.85 -4.72
N CYS A 206 6.73 12.50 -3.64
CA CYS A 206 7.29 12.30 -2.32
C CYS A 206 6.25 12.57 -1.23
N GLY A 207 6.60 12.21 -0.01
CA GLY A 207 5.87 12.51 1.20
C GLY A 207 6.70 12.20 2.43
N ALA A 208 6.41 12.84 3.54
CA ALA A 208 7.09 12.63 4.80
C ALA A 208 6.10 12.51 5.95
N VAL A 209 6.50 11.80 6.98
CA VAL A 209 5.90 11.83 8.31
C VAL A 209 6.97 12.20 9.32
N ARG A 210 6.68 13.12 10.23
CA ARG A 210 7.54 13.46 11.37
C ARG A 210 6.76 13.33 12.67
N LYS A 211 7.38 12.79 13.69
CA LYS A 211 6.82 12.73 15.04
C LYS A 211 6.84 14.11 15.69
N LEU A 212 5.70 14.55 16.20
CA LEU A 212 5.59 15.80 16.95
C LEU A 212 5.76 15.56 18.45
N ASN A 213 5.20 14.45 18.95
CA ASN A 213 5.25 14.03 20.35
C ASN A 213 4.97 12.52 20.45
N ALA A 214 4.75 12.00 21.66
CA ALA A 214 4.51 10.57 21.88
C ALA A 214 3.27 10.01 21.16
N ASP A 215 2.24 10.85 20.99
CA ASP A 215 0.93 10.42 20.47
C ASP A 215 0.62 10.95 19.06
N GLU A 216 1.39 11.90 18.54
CA GLU A 216 1.07 12.62 17.31
C GLU A 216 2.25 12.69 16.34
N ALA A 217 1.95 12.54 15.05
CA ALA A 217 2.89 12.81 13.95
C ALA A 217 2.20 13.66 12.88
N GLU A 218 3.01 14.30 12.05
CA GLU A 218 2.56 15.21 11.00
C GLU A 218 3.00 14.71 9.63
N LEU A 219 2.06 14.69 8.66
CA LEU A 219 2.37 14.51 7.25
C LEU A 219 2.88 15.83 6.66
N LYS A 220 4.02 15.77 5.98
CA LYS A 220 4.64 16.93 5.32
C LYS A 220 5.13 16.57 3.91
N ARG A 221 5.38 17.58 3.10
CA ARG A 221 6.02 17.42 1.78
C ARG A 221 5.31 16.49 0.83
N MET A 222 3.99 16.41 0.93
CA MET A 222 3.16 15.63 0.02
C MET A 222 3.16 16.23 -1.38
N PHE A 223 3.74 15.51 -2.34
CA PHE A 223 3.82 15.96 -3.72
C PHE A 223 3.68 14.79 -4.71
N VAL A 224 2.98 15.06 -5.80
CA VAL A 224 2.93 14.19 -6.99
C VAL A 224 3.03 15.08 -8.21
N ARG A 225 3.99 14.78 -9.09
CA ARG A 225 4.19 15.51 -10.34
C ARG A 225 2.88 15.60 -11.14
N PRO A 226 2.58 16.72 -11.80
CA PRO A 226 1.30 16.94 -12.51
C PRO A 226 0.92 15.80 -13.46
N GLU A 227 1.87 15.28 -14.24
CA GLU A 227 1.67 14.20 -15.22
C GLU A 227 1.32 12.84 -14.59
N ALA A 228 1.65 12.65 -13.30
CA ALA A 228 1.34 11.43 -12.56
C ALA A 228 0.08 11.55 -11.68
N ARG A 229 -0.53 12.72 -11.59
CA ARG A 229 -1.76 12.96 -10.82
C ARG A 229 -2.94 12.15 -11.38
N LYS A 230 -4.04 12.06 -10.61
CA LYS A 230 -5.29 11.31 -10.94
C LYS A 230 -5.11 9.78 -11.03
N ARG A 231 -3.95 9.24 -10.67
CA ARG A 231 -3.65 7.80 -10.61
C ARG A 231 -3.70 7.25 -9.18
N LYS A 232 -4.27 8.01 -8.23
CA LYS A 232 -4.40 7.67 -6.80
C LYS A 232 -3.05 7.55 -6.06
N ILE A 233 -1.97 8.07 -6.65
CA ILE A 233 -0.62 8.01 -6.08
C ILE A 233 -0.54 8.81 -4.77
N GLY A 234 -1.20 9.97 -4.66
CA GLY A 234 -1.27 10.72 -3.42
C GLY A 234 -1.90 9.91 -2.27
N ALA A 235 -2.98 9.16 -2.56
CA ALA A 235 -3.58 8.26 -1.57
C ALA A 235 -2.64 7.11 -1.17
N ALA A 236 -1.86 6.58 -2.12
CA ALA A 236 -0.85 5.56 -1.84
C ALA A 236 0.28 6.09 -0.93
N ILE A 237 0.70 7.34 -1.13
CA ILE A 237 1.68 8.00 -0.24
C ILE A 237 1.11 8.13 1.17
N VAL A 238 -0.14 8.58 1.31
CA VAL A 238 -0.82 8.68 2.62
C VAL A 238 -0.87 7.32 3.29
N ASP A 239 -1.26 6.26 2.58
CA ASP A 239 -1.35 4.89 3.08
C ASP A 239 0.02 4.39 3.61
N ALA A 240 1.10 4.60 2.85
CA ALA A 240 2.46 4.24 3.26
C ALA A 240 2.92 5.04 4.50
N LEU A 241 2.61 6.34 4.56
CA LEU A 241 2.96 7.20 5.70
C LEU A 241 2.12 6.88 6.95
N GLU A 242 0.89 6.44 6.79
CA GLU A 242 0.07 5.92 7.91
C GLU A 242 0.67 4.63 8.50
N THR A 243 1.13 3.72 7.66
CA THR A 243 1.81 2.50 8.09
C THR A 243 3.07 2.84 8.88
N GLU A 244 3.87 3.80 8.40
CA GLU A 244 5.03 4.29 9.14
C GLU A 244 4.66 4.94 10.47
N ALA A 245 3.62 5.77 10.49
CA ALA A 245 3.15 6.42 11.72
C ALA A 245 2.70 5.41 12.78
N ARG A 246 2.02 4.33 12.36
CA ARG A 246 1.69 3.21 13.27
C ARG A 246 2.95 2.54 13.82
N ALA A 247 3.96 2.33 12.99
CA ALA A 247 5.25 1.76 13.42
C ALA A 247 5.98 2.68 14.42
N LEU A 248 5.82 3.99 14.31
CA LEU A 248 6.30 4.99 15.28
C LEU A 248 5.52 5.00 16.61
N GLY A 249 4.41 4.26 16.69
CA GLY A 249 3.57 4.13 17.89
C GLY A 249 2.68 5.34 18.18
N VAL A 250 2.47 6.24 17.20
CA VAL A 250 1.61 7.41 17.36
C VAL A 250 0.13 7.03 17.14
N LYS A 251 -0.77 7.78 17.77
CA LYS A 251 -2.21 7.55 17.76
C LYS A 251 -2.97 8.48 16.82
N ARG A 252 -2.35 9.58 16.42
CA ARG A 252 -2.97 10.60 15.56
C ARG A 252 -1.99 11.05 14.49
N LEU A 253 -2.51 11.22 13.28
CA LEU A 253 -1.84 11.92 12.19
C LEU A 253 -2.48 13.29 12.00
N LEU A 254 -1.64 14.29 11.88
CA LEU A 254 -1.98 15.67 11.58
C LEU A 254 -1.39 16.05 10.22
N LEU A 255 -1.96 17.06 9.61
CA LEU A 255 -1.40 17.70 8.42
C LEU A 255 -1.88 19.14 8.32
N GLU A 256 -1.12 19.93 7.59
CA GLU A 256 -1.53 21.25 7.13
C GLU A 256 -1.58 21.27 5.61
N THR A 257 -2.58 21.93 5.07
CA THR A 257 -2.80 22.21 3.67
C THR A 257 -3.46 23.59 3.52
N ALA A 258 -3.96 23.91 2.35
CA ALA A 258 -4.71 25.14 2.13
C ALA A 258 -6.08 24.84 1.47
N LEU A 259 -7.10 25.60 1.83
CA LEU A 259 -8.46 25.39 1.30
C LEU A 259 -8.54 25.50 -0.23
N TYR A 260 -7.71 26.33 -0.86
CA TYR A 260 -7.65 26.46 -2.31
C TYR A 260 -7.07 25.22 -3.02
N LEU A 261 -6.38 24.34 -2.28
CA LEU A 261 -5.91 23.04 -2.77
C LEU A 261 -7.02 21.98 -2.67
N GLU A 262 -8.18 22.26 -3.23
CA GLU A 262 -9.38 21.43 -3.10
C GLU A 262 -9.17 19.96 -3.43
N SER A 263 -8.30 19.63 -4.39
CA SER A 263 -8.03 18.23 -4.76
C SER A 263 -7.27 17.50 -3.65
N ALA A 264 -6.38 18.18 -2.93
CA ALA A 264 -5.66 17.64 -1.79
C ALA A 264 -6.59 17.47 -0.60
N VAL A 265 -7.40 18.50 -0.28
CA VAL A 265 -8.41 18.43 0.79
C VAL A 265 -9.32 17.22 0.58
N ARG A 266 -9.94 17.08 -0.61
CA ARG A 266 -10.80 15.93 -0.92
C ARG A 266 -10.08 14.58 -0.86
N MET A 267 -8.79 14.53 -1.16
CA MET A 267 -8.00 13.31 -1.01
C MET A 267 -7.81 12.95 0.46
N TYR A 268 -7.47 13.92 1.32
CA TYR A 268 -7.32 13.70 2.75
C TYR A 268 -8.65 13.34 3.44
N GLU A 269 -9.76 13.99 3.06
CA GLU A 269 -11.10 13.62 3.56
C GLU A 269 -11.43 12.16 3.23
N ARG A 270 -11.17 11.70 2.01
CA ARG A 270 -11.35 10.29 1.61
C ARG A 270 -10.41 9.33 2.34
N ALA A 271 -9.25 9.80 2.78
CA ALA A 271 -8.33 9.07 3.63
C ALA A 271 -8.75 9.07 5.12
N GLY A 272 -9.86 9.76 5.47
CA GLY A 272 -10.42 9.80 6.83
C GLY A 272 -9.90 10.92 7.70
N PHE A 273 -9.22 11.91 7.14
CA PHE A 273 -8.87 13.14 7.85
C PHE A 273 -10.08 14.07 7.96
N THR A 274 -10.18 14.74 9.08
CA THR A 274 -11.22 15.74 9.37
C THR A 274 -10.57 17.07 9.78
N PRO A 275 -11.25 18.21 9.56
CA PRO A 275 -10.76 19.50 10.01
C PRO A 275 -10.49 19.56 11.51
N ILE A 276 -9.42 20.24 11.89
CA ILE A 276 -9.06 20.53 13.28
C ILE A 276 -8.62 21.99 13.39
N ASP A 277 -8.52 22.51 14.61
CA ASP A 277 -7.92 23.83 14.85
C ASP A 277 -6.45 23.84 14.43
N ASN A 278 -5.96 25.00 13.99
CA ASN A 278 -4.56 25.19 13.65
C ASN A 278 -3.66 24.89 14.86
N TYR A 279 -2.59 24.14 14.65
CA TYR A 279 -1.68 23.67 15.69
C TYR A 279 -0.24 24.13 15.42
N GLY A 280 0.61 24.06 16.45
CA GLY A 280 2.06 24.31 16.34
C GLY A 280 2.38 25.64 15.66
N GLU A 281 3.17 25.56 14.60
CA GLU A 281 3.61 26.71 13.80
C GLU A 281 2.49 27.35 12.96
N TYR A 282 1.33 26.69 12.81
CA TYR A 282 0.20 27.15 12.01
C TYR A 282 -0.80 28.02 12.81
N VAL A 283 -0.66 28.09 14.13
CA VAL A 283 -1.54 28.92 14.97
C VAL A 283 -1.48 30.37 14.55
N GLY A 284 -2.65 30.96 14.24
CA GLY A 284 -2.77 32.33 13.77
C GLY A 284 -2.56 32.53 12.25
N SER A 285 -2.22 31.48 11.51
CA SER A 285 -2.19 31.55 10.06
C SER A 285 -3.61 31.52 9.49
N ALA A 286 -3.97 32.51 8.66
CA ALA A 286 -5.26 32.59 7.99
C ALA A 286 -5.32 31.66 6.76
N ASP A 287 -4.17 31.29 6.20
CA ASP A 287 -4.07 30.53 4.96
C ASP A 287 -3.97 29.01 5.23
N SER A 288 -3.61 28.63 6.44
CA SER A 288 -3.45 27.22 6.83
C SER A 288 -4.78 26.55 7.13
N TYR A 289 -4.97 25.37 6.58
CA TYR A 289 -6.10 24.48 6.83
C TYR A 289 -5.59 23.18 7.41
N CYS A 290 -5.75 23.00 8.71
CA CYS A 290 -5.25 21.84 9.42
C CYS A 290 -6.29 20.71 9.44
N MET A 291 -5.83 19.48 9.29
CA MET A 291 -6.66 18.28 9.36
C MET A 291 -6.00 17.22 10.23
N GLY A 292 -6.80 16.37 10.85
CA GLY A 292 -6.33 15.30 11.71
C GLY A 292 -7.10 14.00 11.51
N LYS A 293 -6.43 12.88 11.81
CA LYS A 293 -6.97 11.52 11.74
C LYS A 293 -6.49 10.71 12.93
N THR A 294 -7.39 10.00 13.62
CA THR A 294 -7.01 8.99 14.61
C THR A 294 -6.61 7.69 13.90
N LEU A 295 -5.47 7.13 14.28
CA LEU A 295 -5.01 5.83 13.81
C LEU A 295 -5.59 4.74 14.72
N THR A 296 -6.25 3.78 14.13
CA THR A 296 -6.81 2.59 14.81
C THR A 296 -5.96 1.37 14.50
#